data_f6eb37266cd481291b86d0fe491d3d45
#
_entry.id   f6eb37266cd481291b86d0fe491d3d45
#
_cell.length_a   1.000
_cell.length_b   1.000
_cell.length_c   1.000
_cell.angle_alpha   90.00
_cell.angle_beta   90.00
_cell.angle_gamma   90.00
#
_symmetry.space_group_name_H-M   'P 1'
#
loop_
_entity.id
_entity.type
_entity.pdbx_description
1 polymer ?
#
loop_
_entity_poly.entity_id
_entity_poly.type
_entity_poly.pdbx_seq_one_letter_code
_entity_poly.pdbx_strand_id
1 'polypeptide(L)'
;MKTLIAVTVMAVSVAACAEEAKNAAIDAKVAEIAKKAEAAAKPKVTRAQIENRPEVLKKTGGFVDCPASGTAIVVVDARAKAGGAPDQFATVYRDLSKMLVTVEKTPLKEGTCPVTLAAERLAANKAVFAMVVIDEEKYSGLMVVPEDRLVVVNAAKYKEGTDPVRREERVIKELWRGLGFVSGIGYAPFKNDVFQPAFTIPELDALEYQVMQPMNFQKMYGMMAKYGIKRARHIPYRLACMEGWAAQPTNEYQKAVWEQVHKLPEKPIKIEYNEKRDKGK
;
A
#
# COMPACT_ATOMS: atom_id res chain seq x y z
N MET A 1 70.41 -21.99 15.77
CA MET A 1 69.00 -21.63 16.04
C MET A 1 68.63 -20.14 15.81
N LYS A 2 69.54 -19.17 16.01
CA LYS A 2 69.30 -17.74 15.82
C LYS A 2 69.14 -17.31 14.36
N THR A 3 69.77 -17.97 13.40
CA THR A 3 69.74 -17.63 11.96
C THR A 3 68.36 -18.04 11.29
N LEU A 4 67.70 -19.08 11.78
CA LEU A 4 66.49 -19.59 11.20
C LEU A 4 65.29 -18.66 11.52
N ILE A 5 65.31 -18.03 12.71
CA ILE A 5 64.22 -17.11 13.15
C ILE A 5 64.26 -15.80 12.35
N ALA A 6 65.43 -15.30 12.00
CA ALA A 6 65.59 -14.06 11.24
C ALA A 6 65.01 -14.18 9.80
N VAL A 7 65.17 -15.33 9.14
CA VAL A 7 64.70 -15.57 7.79
C VAL A 7 63.17 -15.72 7.79
N THR A 8 62.62 -16.34 8.81
CA THR A 8 61.12 -16.50 8.91
C THR A 8 60.42 -15.17 9.16
N VAL A 9 61.02 -14.29 9.99
CA VAL A 9 60.43 -12.95 10.26
C VAL A 9 60.49 -12.05 9.02
N MET A 10 61.62 -12.11 8.23
CA MET A 10 61.67 -11.35 6.97
C MET A 10 60.67 -11.87 5.93
N ALA A 11 60.44 -13.17 5.81
CA ALA A 11 59.49 -13.72 4.85
C ALA A 11 58.03 -13.32 5.19
N VAL A 12 57.67 -13.27 6.48
CA VAL A 12 56.32 -12.84 6.92
C VAL A 12 56.12 -11.34 6.69
N SER A 13 57.15 -10.51 6.94
CA SER A 13 57.04 -9.06 6.69
C SER A 13 56.94 -8.71 5.20
N VAL A 14 57.63 -9.43 4.33
CA VAL A 14 57.54 -9.23 2.87
C VAL A 14 56.18 -9.69 2.33
N ALA A 15 55.62 -10.79 2.87
CA ALA A 15 54.29 -11.24 2.50
C ALA A 15 53.17 -10.24 2.94
N ALA A 16 53.31 -9.69 4.15
CA ALA A 16 52.37 -8.66 4.64
C ALA A 16 52.41 -7.38 3.80
N CYS A 17 53.59 -6.88 3.45
CA CYS A 17 53.73 -5.71 2.58
C CYS A 17 53.20 -5.96 1.15
N ALA A 18 53.35 -7.19 0.62
CA ALA A 18 52.79 -7.54 -0.69
C ALA A 18 51.26 -7.63 -0.68
N GLU A 19 50.67 -8.02 0.45
CA GLU A 19 49.24 -8.10 0.63
C GLU A 19 48.60 -6.71 0.83
N GLU A 20 49.26 -5.82 1.59
CA GLU A 20 48.85 -4.41 1.71
C GLU A 20 48.95 -3.67 0.37
N ALA A 21 50.00 -3.90 -0.42
CA ALA A 21 50.11 -3.32 -1.75
C ALA A 21 49.05 -3.82 -2.73
N LYS A 22 48.62 -5.09 -2.64
CA LYS A 22 47.48 -5.63 -3.42
C LYS A 22 46.17 -5.03 -2.98
N ASN A 23 45.92 -4.88 -1.69
CA ASN A 23 44.73 -4.28 -1.15
C ASN A 23 44.62 -2.81 -1.55
N ALA A 24 45.70 -2.04 -1.45
CA ALA A 24 45.74 -0.65 -1.91
C ALA A 24 45.48 -0.51 -3.42
N ALA A 25 45.95 -1.44 -4.24
CA ALA A 25 45.67 -1.45 -5.68
C ALA A 25 44.20 -1.83 -6.00
N ILE A 26 43.58 -2.69 -5.19
CA ILE A 26 42.17 -3.04 -5.29
C ILE A 26 41.33 -1.83 -4.89
N ASP A 27 41.62 -1.18 -3.79
CA ASP A 27 40.92 0.00 -3.30
C ASP A 27 40.98 1.17 -4.31
N ALA A 28 42.16 1.38 -4.92
CA ALA A 28 42.32 2.38 -5.98
C ALA A 28 41.47 2.06 -7.23
N LYS A 29 41.36 0.79 -7.63
CA LYS A 29 40.46 0.36 -8.72
C LYS A 29 38.99 0.50 -8.37
N VAL A 30 38.61 0.16 -7.14
CA VAL A 30 37.24 0.33 -6.66
C VAL A 30 36.86 1.82 -6.63
N ALA A 31 37.76 2.68 -6.17
CA ALA A 31 37.55 4.14 -6.19
C ALA A 31 37.42 4.70 -7.63
N GLU A 32 38.23 4.19 -8.57
CA GLU A 32 38.15 4.58 -9.98
C GLU A 32 36.84 4.11 -10.63
N ILE A 33 36.41 2.87 -10.32
CA ILE A 33 35.12 2.34 -10.79
C ILE A 33 33.95 3.12 -10.18
N ALA A 34 34.00 3.45 -8.90
CA ALA A 34 33.01 4.27 -8.22
C ALA A 34 32.92 5.67 -8.84
N LYS A 35 34.09 6.29 -9.15
CA LYS A 35 34.13 7.61 -9.82
C LYS A 35 33.62 7.57 -11.26
N LYS A 36 33.90 6.49 -11.99
CA LYS A 36 33.31 6.25 -13.33
C LYS A 36 31.82 5.98 -13.29
N ALA A 37 31.33 5.21 -12.29
CA ALA A 37 29.93 4.97 -12.06
C ALA A 37 29.17 6.25 -11.67
N GLU A 38 29.77 7.09 -10.81
CA GLU A 38 29.21 8.38 -10.40
C GLU A 38 29.20 9.40 -11.56
N ALA A 39 30.23 9.40 -12.41
CA ALA A 39 30.26 10.22 -13.64
C ALA A 39 29.27 9.71 -14.72
N ALA A 40 29.04 8.40 -14.80
CA ALA A 40 28.06 7.79 -15.70
C ALA A 40 26.62 7.91 -15.15
N ALA A 41 26.45 8.01 -13.84
CA ALA A 41 25.16 8.06 -13.13
C ALA A 41 24.57 9.48 -13.03
N LYS A 42 25.19 10.51 -13.57
CA LYS A 42 24.51 11.79 -13.73
C LYS A 42 23.44 11.60 -14.82
N PRO A 43 22.18 11.39 -14.47
CA PRO A 43 21.13 11.23 -15.47
C PRO A 43 21.17 12.50 -16.33
N LYS A 44 21.34 12.36 -17.64
CA LYS A 44 21.08 13.46 -18.57
C LYS A 44 19.62 13.81 -18.37
N VAL A 45 19.36 14.82 -17.54
CA VAL A 45 18.00 15.31 -17.27
C VAL A 45 17.43 15.74 -18.60
N THR A 46 16.49 14.98 -19.12
CA THR A 46 15.84 15.30 -20.38
C THR A 46 15.02 16.58 -20.23
N ARG A 47 14.82 17.32 -21.32
CA ARG A 47 13.96 18.50 -21.34
C ARG A 47 12.59 18.22 -20.68
N ALA A 48 12.00 17.06 -20.96
CA ALA A 48 10.75 16.62 -20.35
C ALA A 48 10.84 16.46 -18.80
N GLN A 49 11.99 16.04 -18.27
CA GLN A 49 12.19 15.94 -16.81
C GLN A 49 12.35 17.31 -16.16
N ILE A 50 12.93 18.28 -16.87
CA ILE A 50 13.02 19.67 -16.40
C ILE A 50 11.63 20.33 -16.43
N GLU A 51 10.87 20.12 -17.48
CA GLU A 51 9.51 20.65 -17.64
C GLU A 51 8.51 20.04 -16.63
N ASN A 52 8.75 18.81 -16.17
CA ASN A 52 7.93 18.13 -15.17
C ASN A 52 8.40 18.36 -13.71
N ARG A 53 9.31 19.29 -13.46
CA ARG A 53 9.67 19.62 -12.06
C ARG A 53 8.44 20.17 -11.31
N PRO A 54 8.22 19.76 -10.05
CA PRO A 54 7.06 20.20 -9.27
C PRO A 54 6.89 21.72 -9.22
N GLU A 55 7.97 22.47 -9.20
CA GLU A 55 7.97 23.93 -9.17
C GLU A 55 7.49 24.56 -10.49
N VAL A 56 7.90 23.98 -11.63
CA VAL A 56 7.44 24.42 -12.96
C VAL A 56 5.96 24.09 -13.12
N LEU A 57 5.56 22.88 -12.73
CA LEU A 57 4.16 22.45 -12.82
C LEU A 57 3.24 23.27 -11.90
N LYS A 58 3.70 23.67 -10.71
CA LYS A 58 2.93 24.58 -9.83
C LYS A 58 2.71 25.93 -10.47
N LYS A 59 3.75 26.51 -11.10
CA LYS A 59 3.67 27.83 -11.76
C LYS A 59 2.79 27.80 -13.01
N THR A 60 2.73 26.68 -13.71
CA THR A 60 2.00 26.56 -14.98
C THR A 60 0.59 25.97 -14.83
N GLY A 61 0.14 25.65 -13.59
CA GLY A 61 -1.12 24.95 -13.36
C GLY A 61 -1.13 23.54 -13.96
N GLY A 62 0.06 22.92 -14.01
CA GLY A 62 0.26 21.60 -14.62
C GLY A 62 -0.13 20.41 -13.74
N PHE A 63 -0.61 20.66 -12.50
CA PHE A 63 -1.20 19.62 -11.66
C PHE A 63 -2.73 19.70 -11.70
N VAL A 64 -3.37 18.57 -11.56
CA VAL A 64 -4.83 18.46 -11.46
C VAL A 64 -5.22 17.50 -10.35
N ASP A 65 -6.36 17.77 -9.75
CA ASP A 65 -6.99 16.90 -8.77
C ASP A 65 -7.92 15.92 -9.49
N CYS A 66 -7.59 14.64 -9.35
CA CYS A 66 -8.43 13.56 -9.81
C CYS A 66 -9.25 13.05 -8.61
N PRO A 67 -10.58 13.21 -8.60
CA PRO A 67 -11.40 12.79 -7.47
C PRO A 67 -11.41 11.26 -7.35
N ALA A 68 -11.64 10.78 -6.13
CA ALA A 68 -11.94 9.38 -5.91
C ALA A 68 -13.27 9.01 -6.58
N SER A 69 -13.36 7.80 -7.11
CA SER A 69 -14.60 7.31 -7.71
C SER A 69 -14.83 5.82 -7.42
N GLY A 70 -16.09 5.46 -7.29
CA GLY A 70 -16.54 4.13 -6.87
C GLY A 70 -16.38 3.91 -5.36
N THR A 71 -17.28 3.15 -4.76
CA THR A 71 -17.25 2.84 -3.34
C THR A 71 -16.31 1.68 -3.08
N ALA A 72 -15.21 1.92 -2.38
CA ALA A 72 -14.27 0.86 -2.03
C ALA A 72 -14.86 -0.09 -0.98
N ILE A 73 -15.42 0.48 0.08
CA ILE A 73 -15.94 -0.27 1.22
C ILE A 73 -17.27 0.34 1.66
N VAL A 74 -18.23 -0.50 1.99
CA VAL A 74 -19.39 -0.13 2.81
C VAL A 74 -19.22 -0.75 4.19
N VAL A 75 -19.27 0.06 5.24
CA VAL A 75 -19.23 -0.37 6.64
C VAL A 75 -20.60 -0.14 7.26
N VAL A 76 -21.19 -1.19 7.80
CA VAL A 76 -22.52 -1.14 8.42
C VAL A 76 -22.37 -1.34 9.92
N ASP A 77 -22.75 -0.35 10.71
CA ASP A 77 -22.94 -0.55 12.15
C ASP A 77 -24.34 -1.10 12.39
N ALA A 78 -24.41 -2.40 12.58
CA ALA A 78 -25.67 -3.11 12.74
C ALA A 78 -25.99 -3.42 14.23
N ARG A 79 -25.26 -2.78 15.17
CA ARG A 79 -25.50 -2.88 16.59
C ARG A 79 -26.76 -2.10 17.00
N ALA A 80 -27.48 -2.58 18.00
CA ALA A 80 -28.63 -1.86 18.56
C ALA A 80 -28.23 -0.46 19.09
N LYS A 81 -27.04 -0.38 19.70
CA LYS A 81 -26.41 0.88 20.10
C LYS A 81 -25.14 1.06 19.27
N ALA A 82 -25.18 1.96 18.32
CA ALA A 82 -24.03 2.27 17.46
C ALA A 82 -22.83 2.75 18.29
N GLY A 83 -21.62 2.34 17.84
CA GLY A 83 -20.35 2.78 18.45
C GLY A 83 -19.54 3.66 17.50
N GLY A 84 -18.35 4.08 17.93
CA GLY A 84 -17.47 4.96 17.17
C GLY A 84 -16.54 4.23 16.18
N ALA A 85 -16.33 2.92 16.34
CA ALA A 85 -15.35 2.17 15.57
C ALA A 85 -15.56 2.22 14.04
N PRO A 86 -16.78 2.03 13.48
CA PRO A 86 -17.00 2.13 12.04
C PRO A 86 -16.66 3.50 11.46
N ASP A 87 -17.06 4.58 12.12
CA ASP A 87 -16.79 5.95 11.67
C ASP A 87 -15.28 6.26 11.74
N GLN A 88 -14.61 5.84 12.82
CA GLN A 88 -13.16 6.03 13.00
C GLN A 88 -12.38 5.22 11.95
N PHE A 89 -12.72 3.94 11.74
CA PHE A 89 -12.12 3.11 10.71
C PHE A 89 -12.27 3.77 9.32
N ALA A 90 -13.49 4.20 8.96
CA ALA A 90 -13.77 4.81 7.67
C ALA A 90 -13.00 6.12 7.47
N THR A 91 -12.86 6.93 8.52
CA THR A 91 -12.07 8.17 8.48
C THR A 91 -10.60 7.89 8.22
N VAL A 92 -9.99 7.01 9.03
CA VAL A 92 -8.57 6.63 8.87
C VAL A 92 -8.34 5.96 7.51
N TYR A 93 -9.24 5.06 7.09
CA TYR A 93 -9.13 4.42 5.78
C TYR A 93 -9.16 5.44 4.63
N ARG A 94 -10.12 6.38 4.62
CA ARG A 94 -10.19 7.46 3.62
C ARG A 94 -8.93 8.31 3.59
N ASP A 95 -8.40 8.66 4.75
CA ASP A 95 -7.20 9.48 4.86
C ASP A 95 -5.95 8.79 4.32
N LEU A 96 -5.81 7.50 4.57
CA LEU A 96 -4.66 6.72 4.11
C LEU A 96 -4.80 6.28 2.66
N SER A 97 -5.95 5.75 2.27
CA SER A 97 -6.18 5.17 0.95
C SER A 97 -6.53 6.19 -0.13
N LYS A 98 -7.13 7.31 0.27
CA LYS A 98 -7.76 8.31 -0.61
C LYS A 98 -8.90 7.72 -1.47
N MET A 99 -9.59 6.70 -0.95
CA MET A 99 -10.75 6.04 -1.57
C MET A 99 -12.04 6.34 -0.81
N LEU A 100 -13.18 6.15 -1.47
CA LEU A 100 -14.50 6.38 -0.87
C LEU A 100 -14.92 5.21 0.01
N VAL A 101 -15.42 5.53 1.19
CA VAL A 101 -16.03 4.60 2.14
C VAL A 101 -17.38 5.14 2.54
N THR A 102 -18.40 4.29 2.49
CA THR A 102 -19.72 4.59 3.01
C THR A 102 -19.88 3.97 4.40
N VAL A 103 -20.44 4.72 5.35
CA VAL A 103 -20.80 4.19 6.68
C VAL A 103 -22.32 4.28 6.80
N GLU A 104 -22.94 3.16 7.16
CA GLU A 104 -24.39 3.05 7.39
C GLU A 104 -24.65 2.62 8.84
N LYS A 105 -25.72 3.14 9.45
CA LYS A 105 -26.17 2.73 10.77
C LYS A 105 -27.54 2.07 10.60
N THR A 106 -27.55 0.74 10.57
CA THR A 106 -28.75 -0.06 10.31
C THR A 106 -28.79 -1.24 11.26
N PRO A 107 -29.55 -1.18 12.34
CA PRO A 107 -29.64 -2.27 13.32
C PRO A 107 -30.00 -3.60 12.67
N LEU A 108 -29.34 -4.67 13.13
CA LEU A 108 -29.63 -6.03 12.66
C LEU A 108 -31.07 -6.40 13.06
N LYS A 109 -31.88 -6.75 12.12
CA LYS A 109 -33.25 -7.23 12.38
C LYS A 109 -33.17 -8.64 12.96
N GLU A 110 -34.08 -8.95 13.88
CA GLU A 110 -34.20 -10.28 14.46
C GLU A 110 -34.35 -11.34 13.34
N GLY A 111 -33.64 -12.44 13.48
CA GLY A 111 -33.64 -13.53 12.49
C GLY A 111 -32.78 -13.27 11.25
N THR A 112 -32.26 -12.06 11.03
CA THR A 112 -31.38 -11.78 9.87
C THR A 112 -29.97 -12.29 10.12
N CYS A 113 -29.41 -13.00 9.13
CA CYS A 113 -28.00 -13.36 9.13
C CYS A 113 -27.13 -12.15 8.81
N PRO A 114 -26.09 -11.82 9.60
CA PRO A 114 -25.22 -10.67 9.33
C PRO A 114 -24.44 -10.78 8.00
N VAL A 115 -24.14 -11.97 7.54
CA VAL A 115 -23.51 -12.21 6.22
C VAL A 115 -24.49 -11.84 5.08
N THR A 116 -25.78 -12.18 5.24
CA THR A 116 -26.83 -11.75 4.27
C THR A 116 -26.95 -10.24 4.22
N LEU A 117 -26.99 -9.58 5.39
CA LEU A 117 -26.99 -8.12 5.44
C LEU A 117 -25.75 -7.52 4.74
N ALA A 118 -24.56 -8.09 4.97
CA ALA A 118 -23.35 -7.64 4.30
C ALA A 118 -23.47 -7.76 2.77
N ALA A 119 -23.96 -8.88 2.26
CA ALA A 119 -24.15 -9.12 0.83
C ALA A 119 -25.15 -8.13 0.20
N GLU A 120 -26.28 -7.88 0.87
CA GLU A 120 -27.27 -6.88 0.43
C GLU A 120 -26.67 -5.48 0.34
N ARG A 121 -25.86 -5.07 1.33
CA ARG A 121 -25.22 -3.75 1.35
C ARG A 121 -24.08 -3.63 0.35
N LEU A 122 -23.33 -4.71 0.13
CA LEU A 122 -22.34 -4.79 -0.94
C LEU A 122 -22.98 -4.46 -2.30
N ALA A 123 -24.09 -5.13 -2.60
CA ALA A 123 -24.81 -4.96 -3.87
C ALA A 123 -25.43 -3.56 -3.99
N ALA A 124 -26.14 -3.09 -2.95
CA ALA A 124 -26.80 -1.79 -2.94
C ALA A 124 -25.84 -0.62 -3.14
N ASN A 125 -24.65 -0.68 -2.54
CA ASN A 125 -23.62 0.35 -2.64
C ASN A 125 -22.69 0.16 -3.84
N LYS A 126 -22.78 -0.94 -4.57
CA LYS A 126 -21.82 -1.34 -5.60
C LYS A 126 -20.38 -1.27 -5.08
N ALA A 127 -20.19 -1.62 -3.80
CA ALA A 127 -18.89 -1.57 -3.13
C ALA A 127 -18.03 -2.79 -3.50
N VAL A 128 -16.72 -2.69 -3.29
CA VAL A 128 -15.82 -3.85 -3.47
C VAL A 128 -15.91 -4.77 -2.26
N PHE A 129 -15.98 -4.21 -1.06
CA PHE A 129 -16.12 -4.96 0.19
C PHE A 129 -17.30 -4.45 1.01
N ALA A 130 -17.97 -5.36 1.71
CA ALA A 130 -18.90 -5.00 2.76
C ALA A 130 -18.42 -5.52 4.11
N MET A 131 -18.49 -4.66 5.11
CA MET A 131 -18.09 -4.96 6.49
C MET A 131 -19.26 -4.64 7.41
N VAL A 132 -19.68 -5.57 8.25
CA VAL A 132 -20.80 -5.39 9.18
C VAL A 132 -20.29 -5.56 10.60
N VAL A 133 -20.60 -4.61 11.47
CA VAL A 133 -20.33 -4.70 12.92
C VAL A 133 -21.63 -5.04 13.64
N ILE A 134 -21.63 -6.14 14.37
CA ILE A 134 -22.78 -6.63 15.15
C ILE A 134 -22.46 -6.69 16.65
N ASP A 135 -23.47 -6.96 17.46
CA ASP A 135 -23.35 -7.18 18.92
C ASP A 135 -24.24 -8.35 19.35
N GLU A 136 -23.90 -9.57 18.89
CA GLU A 136 -24.72 -10.77 19.04
C GLU A 136 -23.91 -11.94 19.61
N GLU A 137 -24.32 -12.49 20.77
CA GLU A 137 -23.53 -13.55 21.47
C GLU A 137 -23.40 -14.87 20.67
N LYS A 138 -24.33 -15.14 19.74
CA LYS A 138 -24.37 -16.40 18.99
C LYS A 138 -23.34 -16.51 17.86
N TYR A 139 -22.72 -15.40 17.44
CA TYR A 139 -21.75 -15.40 16.33
C TYR A 139 -20.30 -15.30 16.81
N SER A 140 -19.35 -15.75 15.99
CA SER A 140 -17.91 -15.61 16.21
C SER A 140 -17.47 -14.14 16.22
N GLY A 141 -16.26 -13.84 16.75
CA GLY A 141 -15.73 -12.49 16.83
C GLY A 141 -15.44 -11.87 15.49
N LEU A 142 -14.66 -12.56 14.65
CA LEU A 142 -14.38 -12.16 13.28
C LEU A 142 -14.80 -13.28 12.33
N MET A 143 -15.58 -12.95 11.31
CA MET A 143 -15.95 -13.84 10.23
C MET A 143 -15.59 -13.17 8.90
N VAL A 144 -14.86 -13.88 8.05
CA VAL A 144 -14.41 -13.39 6.73
C VAL A 144 -14.85 -14.39 5.66
N VAL A 145 -15.51 -13.90 4.63
CA VAL A 145 -15.95 -14.67 3.46
C VAL A 145 -15.28 -14.08 2.22
N PRO A 146 -14.05 -14.54 1.89
CA PRO A 146 -13.24 -13.91 0.85
C PRO A 146 -13.88 -13.98 -0.54
N GLU A 147 -14.54 -15.09 -0.88
CA GLU A 147 -15.19 -15.32 -2.16
C GLU A 147 -16.28 -14.30 -2.43
N ASP A 148 -17.03 -13.93 -1.39
CA ASP A 148 -18.13 -12.97 -1.46
C ASP A 148 -17.70 -11.54 -1.09
N ARG A 149 -16.45 -11.36 -0.65
CA ARG A 149 -15.86 -10.06 -0.24
C ARG A 149 -16.55 -9.45 0.97
N LEU A 150 -16.94 -10.29 1.93
CA LEU A 150 -17.70 -9.91 3.11
C LEU A 150 -16.89 -10.11 4.39
N VAL A 151 -17.10 -9.23 5.35
CA VAL A 151 -16.52 -9.27 6.69
C VAL A 151 -17.61 -8.99 7.72
N VAL A 152 -17.64 -9.78 8.79
CA VAL A 152 -18.49 -9.50 9.96
C VAL A 152 -17.61 -9.45 11.21
N VAL A 153 -17.69 -8.36 11.95
CA VAL A 153 -17.00 -8.14 13.22
C VAL A 153 -18.04 -8.13 14.33
N ASN A 154 -17.92 -9.04 15.27
CA ASN A 154 -18.88 -9.16 16.36
C ASN A 154 -18.34 -8.51 17.65
N ALA A 155 -18.78 -7.30 17.94
CA ALA A 155 -18.37 -6.53 19.11
C ALA A 155 -18.74 -7.21 20.46
N ALA A 156 -19.71 -8.14 20.48
CA ALA A 156 -20.05 -8.89 21.70
C ALA A 156 -18.88 -9.69 22.26
N LYS A 157 -18.00 -10.18 21.37
CA LYS A 157 -16.84 -11.02 21.74
C LYS A 157 -15.64 -10.23 22.27
N TYR A 158 -15.71 -8.89 22.26
CA TYR A 158 -14.62 -8.00 22.68
C TYR A 158 -14.95 -7.20 23.95
N LYS A 159 -15.96 -7.63 24.72
CA LYS A 159 -16.45 -6.96 25.94
C LYS A 159 -15.54 -7.17 27.17
N GLU A 160 -14.64 -8.15 27.14
CA GLU A 160 -13.78 -8.45 28.26
C GLU A 160 -12.97 -7.23 28.72
N GLY A 161 -12.99 -6.91 30.03
CA GLY A 161 -12.36 -5.73 30.58
C GLY A 161 -13.23 -4.47 30.62
N THR A 162 -14.49 -4.54 30.20
CA THR A 162 -15.59 -3.55 30.44
C THR A 162 -15.37 -2.09 29.98
N ASP A 163 -14.18 -1.67 29.59
CA ASP A 163 -13.94 -0.33 29.07
C ASP A 163 -14.52 -0.19 27.66
N PRO A 164 -15.55 0.65 27.43
CA PRO A 164 -16.14 0.88 26.11
C PRO A 164 -15.15 1.38 25.08
N VAL A 165 -14.15 2.18 25.47
CA VAL A 165 -13.13 2.71 24.55
C VAL A 165 -12.25 1.57 24.05
N ARG A 166 -11.76 0.73 24.95
CA ARG A 166 -10.94 -0.44 24.59
C ARG A 166 -11.70 -1.44 23.72
N ARG A 167 -12.99 -1.60 23.97
CA ARG A 167 -13.87 -2.42 23.12
C ARG A 167 -13.90 -1.89 21.68
N GLU A 168 -14.10 -0.59 21.49
CA GLU A 168 -14.12 0.02 20.16
C GLU A 168 -12.74 -0.09 19.49
N GLU A 169 -11.63 0.07 20.20
CA GLU A 169 -10.28 -0.15 19.68
C GLU A 169 -10.08 -1.59 19.17
N ARG A 170 -10.56 -2.60 19.87
CA ARG A 170 -10.55 -4.00 19.44
C ARG A 170 -11.37 -4.19 18.16
N VAL A 171 -12.55 -3.58 18.08
CA VAL A 171 -13.39 -3.62 16.89
C VAL A 171 -12.67 -2.96 15.69
N ILE A 172 -11.97 -1.84 15.89
CA ILE A 172 -11.17 -1.19 14.83
C ILE A 172 -10.06 -2.12 14.34
N LYS A 173 -9.31 -2.75 15.27
CA LYS A 173 -8.27 -3.72 14.89
C LYS A 173 -8.85 -4.86 14.05
N GLU A 174 -10.00 -5.40 14.44
CA GLU A 174 -10.64 -6.49 13.70
C GLU A 174 -11.25 -6.04 12.37
N LEU A 175 -11.70 -4.81 12.24
CA LEU A 175 -12.07 -4.24 10.94
C LEU A 175 -10.86 -4.20 9.99
N TRP A 176 -9.69 -3.76 10.47
CA TRP A 176 -8.47 -3.78 9.66
C TRP A 176 -8.01 -5.20 9.31
N ARG A 177 -8.08 -6.14 10.27
CA ARG A 177 -7.76 -7.56 10.06
C ARG A 177 -8.70 -8.19 9.04
N GLY A 178 -10.01 -7.98 9.22
CA GLY A 178 -11.03 -8.48 8.30
C GLY A 178 -10.83 -7.95 6.88
N LEU A 179 -10.57 -6.64 6.72
CA LEU A 179 -10.27 -6.04 5.42
C LEU A 179 -9.03 -6.67 4.77
N GLY A 180 -7.98 -6.89 5.55
CA GLY A 180 -6.77 -7.53 5.04
C GLY A 180 -7.03 -8.96 4.59
N PHE A 181 -7.66 -9.77 5.43
CA PHE A 181 -7.92 -11.18 5.10
C PHE A 181 -8.85 -11.32 3.90
N VAL A 182 -9.90 -10.51 3.79
CA VAL A 182 -10.78 -10.52 2.62
C VAL A 182 -10.08 -10.02 1.36
N SER A 183 -8.99 -9.24 1.52
CA SER A 183 -8.13 -8.79 0.43
C SER A 183 -7.02 -9.78 0.08
N GLY A 184 -6.99 -10.98 0.70
CA GLY A 184 -5.96 -11.99 0.49
C GLY A 184 -4.62 -11.67 1.17
N ILE A 185 -4.61 -10.78 2.18
CA ILE A 185 -3.44 -10.54 3.03
C ILE A 185 -3.47 -11.60 4.13
N GLY A 186 -2.41 -12.38 4.23
CA GLY A 186 -2.25 -13.37 5.29
C GLY A 186 -1.67 -12.78 6.58
N TYR A 187 -1.42 -13.65 7.56
CA TYR A 187 -0.73 -13.26 8.79
C TYR A 187 0.67 -12.70 8.49
N ALA A 188 1.01 -11.63 9.19
CA ALA A 188 2.34 -11.03 9.11
C ALA A 188 3.30 -11.66 10.13
N PRO A 189 4.58 -11.94 9.77
CA PRO A 189 5.57 -12.45 10.71
C PRO A 189 6.14 -11.37 11.64
N PHE A 190 5.85 -10.09 11.36
CA PHE A 190 6.41 -8.96 12.09
C PHE A 190 5.66 -8.74 13.39
N LYS A 191 6.40 -8.54 14.50
CA LYS A 191 5.82 -8.09 15.76
C LYS A 191 5.08 -6.77 15.53
N ASN A 192 3.96 -6.63 16.21
CA ASN A 192 3.18 -5.39 16.25
C ASN A 192 2.40 -5.03 14.97
N ASP A 193 2.45 -5.86 13.90
CA ASP A 193 1.55 -5.68 12.76
C ASP A 193 0.11 -6.08 13.14
N VAL A 194 -0.88 -5.33 12.67
CA VAL A 194 -2.30 -5.67 12.87
C VAL A 194 -2.65 -7.07 12.35
N PHE A 195 -1.88 -7.61 11.39
CA PHE A 195 -2.03 -8.96 10.85
C PHE A 195 -1.23 -10.02 11.61
N GLN A 196 -0.58 -9.69 12.71
CA GLN A 196 0.02 -10.71 13.57
C GLN A 196 -1.08 -11.65 14.08
N PRO A 197 -0.79 -12.98 14.22
CA PRO A 197 -1.74 -13.89 14.85
C PRO A 197 -2.17 -13.38 16.24
N ALA A 198 -3.47 -13.23 16.43
CA ALA A 198 -4.09 -12.85 17.69
C ALA A 198 -5.42 -13.60 17.78
N PHE A 199 -5.47 -14.61 18.62
CA PHE A 199 -6.61 -15.52 18.78
C PHE A 199 -7.34 -15.29 20.11
N THR A 200 -6.71 -14.52 21.01
CA THR A 200 -7.25 -14.16 22.32
C THR A 200 -7.31 -12.65 22.47
N ILE A 201 -8.15 -12.17 23.41
CA ILE A 201 -8.26 -10.75 23.70
C ILE A 201 -6.93 -10.15 24.17
N PRO A 202 -6.15 -10.76 25.08
CA PRO A 202 -4.83 -10.25 25.45
C PRO A 202 -3.86 -10.13 24.28
N GLU A 203 -3.86 -11.09 23.34
CA GLU A 203 -3.03 -11.00 22.13
C GLU A 203 -3.49 -9.87 21.21
N LEU A 204 -4.80 -9.68 21.04
CA LEU A 204 -5.35 -8.57 20.27
C LEU A 204 -5.01 -7.20 20.90
N ASP A 205 -5.07 -7.11 22.22
CA ASP A 205 -4.68 -5.91 22.96
C ASP A 205 -3.19 -5.61 22.84
N ALA A 206 -2.35 -6.64 22.76
CA ALA A 206 -0.91 -6.51 22.59
C ALA A 206 -0.47 -6.00 21.20
N LEU A 207 -1.37 -5.99 20.19
CA LEU A 207 -1.06 -5.41 18.88
C LEU A 207 -0.93 -3.89 19.00
N GLU A 208 0.26 -3.37 18.74
CA GLU A 208 0.55 -1.92 18.82
C GLU A 208 -0.10 -1.13 17.69
N TYR A 209 -0.11 -1.70 16.49
CA TYR A 209 -0.68 -1.05 15.31
C TYR A 209 -2.16 -1.39 15.16
N GLN A 210 -2.95 -0.34 14.97
CA GLN A 210 -4.39 -0.45 14.71
C GLN A 210 -4.74 -0.42 13.23
N VAL A 211 -3.76 -0.16 12.36
CA VAL A 211 -3.97 0.05 10.92
C VAL A 211 -3.08 -0.84 10.07
N MET A 212 -3.48 -1.03 8.84
CA MET A 212 -2.73 -1.77 7.84
C MET A 212 -1.41 -1.08 7.47
N GLN A 213 -0.32 -1.84 7.37
CA GLN A 213 0.98 -1.33 6.93
C GLN A 213 0.97 -0.87 5.46
N PRO A 214 1.81 0.12 5.08
CA PRO A 214 1.84 0.66 3.72
C PRO A 214 2.03 -0.38 2.61
N MET A 215 2.86 -1.40 2.85
CA MET A 215 3.09 -2.48 1.87
C MET A 215 1.83 -3.29 1.57
N ASN A 216 0.96 -3.46 2.57
CA ASN A 216 -0.30 -4.19 2.41
C ASN A 216 -1.35 -3.37 1.64
N PHE A 217 -1.29 -2.03 1.73
CA PHE A 217 -2.11 -1.15 0.90
C PHE A 217 -1.85 -1.34 -0.59
N GLN A 218 -0.63 -1.67 -1.02
CA GLN A 218 -0.31 -1.90 -2.43
C GLN A 218 -1.10 -3.09 -3.01
N LYS A 219 -1.21 -4.21 -2.25
CA LYS A 219 -2.01 -5.37 -2.66
C LYS A 219 -3.50 -5.00 -2.77
N MET A 220 -4.01 -4.29 -1.77
CA MET A 220 -5.39 -3.82 -1.76
C MET A 220 -5.67 -2.87 -2.92
N TYR A 221 -4.79 -1.91 -3.23
CA TYR A 221 -4.95 -1.02 -4.39
C TYR A 221 -5.04 -1.78 -5.71
N GLY A 222 -4.19 -2.80 -5.90
CA GLY A 222 -4.24 -3.65 -7.07
C GLY A 222 -5.58 -4.37 -7.23
N MET A 223 -6.17 -4.83 -6.13
CA MET A 223 -7.49 -5.44 -6.14
C MET A 223 -8.58 -4.40 -6.41
N MET A 224 -8.59 -3.28 -5.70
CA MET A 224 -9.57 -2.20 -5.89
C MET A 224 -9.61 -1.71 -7.34
N ALA A 225 -8.42 -1.57 -7.98
CA ALA A 225 -8.31 -1.15 -9.38
C ALA A 225 -9.00 -2.12 -10.34
N LYS A 226 -8.98 -3.45 -10.08
CA LYS A 226 -9.68 -4.45 -10.88
C LYS A 226 -11.20 -4.27 -10.87
N TYR A 227 -11.74 -3.66 -9.82
CA TYR A 227 -13.16 -3.31 -9.69
C TYR A 227 -13.46 -1.88 -10.13
N GLY A 228 -12.51 -1.20 -10.79
CA GLY A 228 -12.70 0.16 -11.30
C GLY A 228 -12.69 1.25 -10.23
N ILE A 229 -12.29 0.94 -9.00
CA ILE A 229 -12.18 1.92 -7.92
C ILE A 229 -10.97 2.81 -8.16
N LYS A 230 -11.20 4.10 -8.07
CA LYS A 230 -10.15 5.12 -8.24
C LYS A 230 -9.98 5.92 -6.96
N ARG A 231 -8.72 6.13 -6.55
CA ARG A 231 -8.38 6.97 -5.40
C ARG A 231 -8.21 8.42 -5.80
N ALA A 232 -8.49 9.34 -4.90
CA ALA A 232 -8.17 10.74 -5.12
C ALA A 232 -6.65 10.93 -5.28
N ARG A 233 -6.25 11.70 -6.29
CA ARG A 233 -4.84 11.92 -6.63
C ARG A 233 -4.62 13.35 -7.07
N HIS A 234 -3.51 13.93 -6.64
CA HIS A 234 -2.97 15.17 -7.18
C HIS A 234 -1.81 14.81 -8.11
N ILE A 235 -2.02 14.88 -9.40
CA ILE A 235 -1.07 14.36 -10.41
C ILE A 235 -0.81 15.35 -11.52
N PRO A 236 0.34 15.26 -12.21
CA PRO A 236 0.60 16.05 -13.40
C PRO A 236 -0.50 15.85 -14.46
N TYR A 237 -0.93 16.94 -15.08
CA TYR A 237 -1.99 16.94 -16.10
C TYR A 237 -1.69 15.94 -17.24
N ARG A 238 -0.42 15.85 -17.66
CA ARG A 238 0.01 14.87 -18.64
C ARG A 238 -0.33 13.43 -18.25
N LEU A 239 -0.07 13.06 -17.00
CA LEU A 239 -0.39 11.73 -16.49
C LEU A 239 -1.90 11.50 -16.45
N ALA A 240 -2.66 12.52 -16.03
CA ALA A 240 -4.13 12.46 -16.06
C ALA A 240 -4.67 12.26 -17.49
N CYS A 241 -4.10 12.92 -18.50
CA CYS A 241 -4.44 12.72 -19.91
C CYS A 241 -4.14 11.29 -20.37
N MET A 242 -2.94 10.78 -20.05
CA MET A 242 -2.51 9.42 -20.44
C MET A 242 -3.38 8.33 -19.81
N GLU A 243 -3.87 8.57 -18.61
CA GLU A 243 -4.77 7.65 -17.88
C GLU A 243 -6.27 7.88 -18.21
N GLY A 244 -6.59 8.84 -19.07
CA GLY A 244 -7.97 9.14 -19.48
C GLY A 244 -8.83 9.83 -18.41
N TRP A 245 -8.21 10.52 -17.44
CA TRP A 245 -8.92 11.19 -16.32
C TRP A 245 -8.96 12.71 -16.45
N ALA A 246 -8.11 13.26 -17.33
CA ALA A 246 -7.99 14.69 -17.46
C ALA A 246 -9.31 15.32 -17.93
N ALA A 247 -9.73 16.36 -17.23
CA ALA A 247 -10.75 17.27 -17.75
C ALA A 247 -10.20 18.09 -18.93
N GLN A 248 -11.09 18.78 -19.62
CA GLN A 248 -10.69 19.71 -20.70
C GLN A 248 -9.65 20.72 -20.18
N PRO A 249 -8.65 21.09 -20.99
CA PRO A 249 -7.59 21.99 -20.57
C PRO A 249 -8.13 23.39 -20.23
N THR A 250 -7.65 23.96 -19.14
CA THR A 250 -8.06 25.28 -18.63
C THR A 250 -6.99 26.35 -18.84
N ASN A 251 -5.77 25.99 -19.24
CA ASN A 251 -4.67 26.92 -19.49
C ASN A 251 -3.80 26.45 -20.66
N GLU A 252 -2.91 27.33 -21.14
CA GLU A 252 -2.09 27.09 -22.33
C GLU A 252 -1.15 25.87 -22.17
N TYR A 253 -0.59 25.65 -20.97
CA TYR A 253 0.21 24.47 -20.70
C TYR A 253 -0.60 23.18 -20.85
N GLN A 254 -1.78 23.15 -20.27
CA GLN A 254 -2.68 22.00 -20.38
C GLN A 254 -3.14 21.76 -21.82
N LYS A 255 -3.42 22.81 -22.60
CA LYS A 255 -3.76 22.69 -24.03
C LYS A 255 -2.62 22.03 -24.82
N ALA A 256 -1.39 22.51 -24.63
CA ALA A 256 -0.24 21.93 -25.29
C ALA A 256 -0.01 20.45 -24.93
N VAL A 257 -0.17 20.09 -23.65
CA VAL A 257 -0.09 18.71 -23.17
C VAL A 257 -1.20 17.85 -23.76
N TRP A 258 -2.44 18.35 -23.75
CA TRP A 258 -3.61 17.67 -24.31
C TRP A 258 -3.41 17.31 -25.77
N GLU A 259 -3.00 18.27 -26.59
CA GLU A 259 -2.72 18.07 -28.01
C GLU A 259 -1.60 17.04 -28.23
N GLN A 260 -0.53 17.11 -27.44
CA GLN A 260 0.57 16.15 -27.54
C GLN A 260 0.12 14.73 -27.21
N VAL A 261 -0.66 14.53 -26.14
CA VAL A 261 -1.10 13.19 -25.73
C VAL A 261 -2.09 12.59 -26.72
N HIS A 262 -3.03 13.39 -27.25
CA HIS A 262 -4.02 12.90 -28.23
C HIS A 262 -3.45 12.67 -29.63
N LYS A 263 -2.25 13.18 -29.93
CA LYS A 263 -1.51 12.85 -31.16
C LYS A 263 -0.73 11.51 -31.03
N LEU A 264 -0.60 10.96 -29.83
CA LEU A 264 0.03 9.66 -29.63
C LEU A 264 -0.90 8.55 -30.16
N PRO A 265 -0.36 7.51 -30.82
CA PRO A 265 -1.18 6.40 -31.27
C PRO A 265 -1.84 5.70 -30.07
N GLU A 266 -3.14 5.37 -30.18
CA GLU A 266 -3.93 4.70 -29.11
C GLU A 266 -3.39 3.32 -28.70
N LYS A 267 -2.54 2.71 -29.49
CA LYS A 267 -1.94 1.42 -29.19
C LYS A 267 -0.75 1.60 -28.26
N PRO A 268 -0.73 0.95 -27.08
CA PRO A 268 0.47 0.91 -26.27
C PRO A 268 1.61 0.35 -27.12
N ILE A 269 2.74 1.05 -27.12
CA ILE A 269 3.99 0.54 -27.73
C ILE A 269 4.24 -0.79 -27.02
N LYS A 270 4.03 -1.93 -27.71
CA LYS A 270 4.48 -3.22 -27.23
C LYS A 270 5.98 -3.12 -27.13
N ILE A 271 6.48 -2.99 -25.91
CA ILE A 271 7.90 -3.20 -25.63
C ILE A 271 8.11 -4.70 -25.83
N GLU A 272 8.56 -5.09 -27.02
CA GLU A 272 9.03 -6.44 -27.25
C GLU A 272 10.31 -6.59 -26.41
N TYR A 273 10.16 -7.22 -25.26
CA TYR A 273 11.31 -7.70 -24.51
C TYR A 273 12.03 -8.72 -25.41
N ASN A 274 13.22 -8.34 -25.85
CA ASN A 274 14.07 -9.20 -26.66
C ASN A 274 14.59 -10.33 -25.75
N GLU A 275 13.83 -11.44 -25.65
CA GLU A 275 14.18 -12.67 -24.89
C GLU A 275 15.47 -13.34 -25.40
N LYS A 276 16.10 -12.80 -26.44
CA LYS A 276 17.33 -13.36 -27.05
C LYS A 276 18.61 -13.03 -26.29
N ARG A 277 18.57 -12.21 -25.22
CA ARG A 277 19.80 -11.83 -24.47
C ARG A 277 20.22 -12.81 -23.38
N ASP A 278 19.34 -13.72 -22.93
CA ASP A 278 19.64 -14.61 -21.80
C ASP A 278 19.95 -16.08 -22.17
N LYS A 279 20.12 -16.38 -23.47
CA LYS A 279 20.50 -17.75 -23.91
C LYS A 279 21.94 -17.86 -24.38
N GLY A 280 22.79 -16.99 -23.91
CA GLY A 280 24.21 -17.01 -24.28
C GLY A 280 25.14 -16.69 -23.13
N LYS A 281 25.21 -17.55 -22.12
CA LYS A 281 26.44 -17.82 -21.35
C LYS A 281 26.28 -19.15 -20.63
#